data_daeb5d4c7c7ec2327c1ba74a38d980d0
#
_entry.id   daeb5d4c7c7ec2327c1ba74a38d980d0
#
_cell.length_a   1.000
_cell.length_b   1.000
_cell.length_c   1.000
_cell.angle_alpha   90.00
_cell.angle_beta   90.00
_cell.angle_gamma   90.00
#
_symmetry.space_group_name_H-M   'P 1'
#
loop_
_entity.id
_entity.type
_entity.pdbx_description
1 polymer ?
#
loop_
_entity_poly.entity_id
_entity_poly.type
_entity_poly.pdbx_seq_one_letter_code
_entity_poly.pdbx_strand_id
1 'polypeptide(L)'
;MFDKILIANRGEIALRIQRACRELGIKTVVVFSTADKEAKYVKLADEAVCIGPAPSPLSYLNMPAIISAAEVTDAEAIHPGYGFLSENADFAERVEKSGFAFIGPTAASIRLMGDKVSAKRAMIKAGVPCVPGSEGALPNNPKEVIATAKKVGDPVIIKAAGGGGGRGMRVVHTEAALLNAVNMTKEEAGRAFGNPEVYMEKFLEKPRHVEIQILADIHGSAIWLGERDCSMQRRHQKVIEEAPAPGIDRRLIAKIGERCAEACRKIGYRGAGTFEFLYEDGEFFFIEMNTRDQVEHPVTEMITGVDNVQEQIRIAAGLKLGYRQKDIVFRGHAIECRLNAEDPFKFTPSPGKIGSFHMPGGPGIRVDSHAYSGYVVPSNYDSMIGKLISYGNTREQAIRRMQIALSEMVIDGITTNVPLHRELMLDPNFIEGGTSIHYLEHRLEEQAASRGKP
;
A
#
# COMPACT_ATOMS: atom_id res chain seq x y z
N MET A 1 2.41 20.90 -18.93
CA MET A 1 1.63 19.66 -18.79
C MET A 1 2.10 18.72 -19.89
N PHE A 2 2.10 17.42 -19.66
CA PHE A 2 2.48 16.45 -20.70
C PHE A 2 1.40 16.32 -21.77
N ASP A 3 1.79 16.03 -23.00
CA ASP A 3 0.87 15.70 -24.09
C ASP A 3 0.59 14.19 -24.14
N LYS A 4 1.58 13.36 -23.75
CA LYS A 4 1.46 11.90 -23.80
C LYS A 4 2.22 11.23 -22.65
N ILE A 5 1.56 10.30 -21.96
CA ILE A 5 2.11 9.52 -20.84
C ILE A 5 2.06 8.03 -21.15
N LEU A 6 3.17 7.33 -20.92
CA LEU A 6 3.21 5.88 -20.92
C LEU A 6 2.88 5.34 -19.52
N ILE A 7 1.96 4.39 -19.46
CA ILE A 7 1.53 3.71 -18.22
C ILE A 7 2.27 2.38 -18.14
N ALA A 8 3.26 2.31 -17.24
CA ALA A 8 4.11 1.13 -17.03
C ALA A 8 3.53 0.21 -15.93
N ASN A 9 2.29 -0.16 -16.10
CA ASN A 9 1.59 -1.05 -15.17
C ASN A 9 0.41 -1.74 -15.87
N ARG A 10 -0.30 -2.57 -15.13
CA ARG A 10 -1.44 -3.35 -15.59
C ARG A 10 -2.61 -3.28 -14.59
N GLY A 11 -3.70 -3.95 -14.93
CA GLY A 11 -4.82 -4.11 -14.02
C GLY A 11 -5.62 -2.83 -13.81
N GLU A 12 -6.24 -2.73 -12.64
CA GLU A 12 -7.13 -1.61 -12.34
C GLU A 12 -6.37 -0.28 -12.27
N ILE A 13 -5.11 -0.30 -11.80
CA ILE A 13 -4.31 0.93 -11.70
C ILE A 13 -3.95 1.50 -13.08
N ALA A 14 -3.71 0.66 -14.08
CA ALA A 14 -3.50 1.14 -15.44
C ALA A 14 -4.73 1.88 -15.96
N LEU A 15 -5.93 1.35 -15.72
CA LEU A 15 -7.19 2.01 -16.08
C LEU A 15 -7.42 3.29 -15.24
N ARG A 16 -7.08 3.27 -13.95
CA ARG A 16 -7.19 4.45 -13.07
C ARG A 16 -6.31 5.61 -13.56
N ILE A 17 -5.06 5.34 -13.90
CA ILE A 17 -4.14 6.34 -14.46
C ILE A 17 -4.65 6.85 -15.81
N GLN A 18 -5.14 5.95 -16.66
CA GLN A 18 -5.71 6.30 -17.96
C GLN A 18 -6.90 7.26 -17.83
N ARG A 19 -7.79 7.05 -16.83
CA ARG A 19 -8.89 7.98 -16.53
C ARG A 19 -8.38 9.36 -16.12
N ALA A 20 -7.39 9.42 -15.23
CA ALA A 20 -6.79 10.68 -14.81
C ALA A 20 -6.15 11.45 -15.99
N CYS A 21 -5.41 10.75 -16.85
CA CYS A 21 -4.82 11.34 -18.04
C CYS A 21 -5.90 11.91 -18.97
N ARG A 22 -6.98 11.18 -19.21
CA ARG A 22 -8.09 11.63 -20.08
C ARG A 22 -8.78 12.88 -19.55
N GLU A 23 -9.03 12.95 -18.24
CA GLU A 23 -9.59 14.15 -17.59
C GLU A 23 -8.66 15.35 -17.72
N LEU A 24 -7.35 15.13 -17.75
CA LEU A 24 -6.34 16.18 -17.96
C LEU A 24 -6.10 16.51 -19.46
N GLY A 25 -6.77 15.82 -20.37
CA GLY A 25 -6.57 15.98 -21.82
C GLY A 25 -5.26 15.39 -22.35
N ILE A 26 -4.67 14.43 -21.62
CA ILE A 26 -3.39 13.79 -21.94
C ILE A 26 -3.63 12.47 -22.65
N LYS A 27 -2.93 12.22 -23.74
CA LYS A 27 -2.94 10.94 -24.45
C LYS A 27 -2.20 9.88 -23.66
N THR A 28 -2.62 8.63 -23.82
CA THR A 28 -2.04 7.50 -23.09
C THR A 28 -1.45 6.44 -24.01
N VAL A 29 -0.28 5.97 -23.64
CA VAL A 29 0.32 4.73 -24.15
C VAL A 29 0.26 3.69 -23.05
N VAL A 30 -0.32 2.53 -23.32
CA VAL A 30 -0.36 1.42 -22.39
C VAL A 30 0.60 0.33 -22.85
N VAL A 31 1.47 -0.14 -21.96
CA VAL A 31 2.26 -1.34 -22.21
C VAL A 31 1.49 -2.57 -21.71
N PHE A 32 1.66 -3.71 -22.36
CA PHE A 32 1.00 -4.95 -21.98
C PHE A 32 1.85 -6.18 -22.31
N SER A 33 1.72 -7.22 -21.48
CA SER A 33 2.22 -8.55 -21.83
C SER A 33 1.20 -9.28 -22.71
N THR A 34 1.63 -10.36 -23.35
CA THR A 34 0.72 -11.18 -24.17
C THR A 34 -0.51 -11.69 -23.42
N ALA A 35 -0.41 -11.88 -22.10
CA ALA A 35 -1.55 -12.31 -21.27
C ALA A 35 -2.61 -11.21 -21.09
N ASP A 36 -2.25 -9.94 -21.20
CA ASP A 36 -3.15 -8.80 -21.00
C ASP A 36 -3.65 -8.17 -22.32
N LYS A 37 -3.39 -8.79 -23.47
CA LYS A 37 -3.78 -8.26 -24.79
C LYS A 37 -5.26 -7.86 -24.89
N GLU A 38 -6.14 -8.62 -24.24
CA GLU A 38 -7.58 -8.39 -24.25
C GLU A 38 -8.09 -7.52 -23.10
N ALA A 39 -7.18 -6.99 -22.27
CA ALA A 39 -7.57 -6.16 -21.12
C ALA A 39 -8.23 -4.85 -21.56
N LYS A 40 -9.18 -4.37 -20.75
CA LYS A 40 -9.97 -3.17 -21.02
C LYS A 40 -9.09 -1.93 -21.25
N TYR A 41 -8.07 -1.72 -20.41
CA TYR A 41 -7.17 -0.57 -20.50
C TYR A 41 -6.32 -0.59 -21.78
N VAL A 42 -6.01 -1.77 -22.34
CA VAL A 42 -5.32 -1.89 -23.63
C VAL A 42 -6.22 -1.43 -24.77
N LYS A 43 -7.49 -1.83 -24.77
CA LYS A 43 -8.48 -1.44 -25.78
C LYS A 43 -8.88 0.04 -25.72
N LEU A 44 -8.76 0.65 -24.59
CA LEU A 44 -9.15 2.05 -24.34
C LEU A 44 -8.00 3.04 -24.48
N ALA A 45 -6.74 2.58 -24.61
CA ALA A 45 -5.58 3.44 -24.77
C ALA A 45 -5.56 4.11 -26.16
N ASP A 46 -4.94 5.28 -26.25
CA ASP A 46 -4.66 5.91 -27.55
C ASP A 46 -3.66 5.09 -28.34
N GLU A 47 -2.64 4.56 -27.67
CA GLU A 47 -1.65 3.63 -28.21
C GLU A 47 -1.38 2.49 -27.22
N ALA A 48 -1.02 1.32 -27.73
CA ALA A 48 -0.70 0.16 -26.90
C ALA A 48 0.50 -0.59 -27.48
N VAL A 49 1.45 -0.97 -26.63
CA VAL A 49 2.68 -1.67 -27.02
C VAL A 49 2.84 -2.95 -26.23
N CYS A 50 2.96 -4.08 -26.95
CA CYS A 50 3.30 -5.35 -26.32
C CYS A 50 4.79 -5.36 -25.92
N ILE A 51 5.07 -5.57 -24.65
CA ILE A 51 6.44 -5.53 -24.10
C ILE A 51 7.02 -6.90 -23.79
N GLY A 52 6.31 -7.98 -24.10
CA GLY A 52 6.83 -9.34 -23.92
C GLY A 52 5.78 -10.37 -23.52
N PRO A 53 6.23 -11.59 -23.22
CA PRO A 53 5.35 -12.68 -22.79
C PRO A 53 4.81 -12.46 -21.37
N ALA A 54 3.90 -13.34 -20.94
CA ALA A 54 3.19 -13.23 -19.67
C ALA A 54 4.07 -13.12 -18.40
N PRO A 55 5.19 -13.84 -18.24
CA PRO A 55 6.00 -13.69 -17.01
C PRO A 55 6.49 -12.27 -16.78
N SER A 56 6.27 -11.73 -15.59
CA SER A 56 6.62 -10.35 -15.24
C SER A 56 8.09 -9.98 -15.49
N PRO A 57 9.09 -10.84 -15.20
CA PRO A 57 10.49 -10.52 -15.50
C PRO A 57 10.78 -10.24 -16.98
N LEU A 58 9.96 -10.81 -17.88
CA LEU A 58 10.11 -10.66 -19.33
C LEU A 58 9.21 -9.56 -19.92
N SER A 59 8.41 -8.90 -19.12
CA SER A 59 7.44 -7.88 -19.54
C SER A 59 7.43 -6.68 -18.59
N TYR A 60 6.57 -6.68 -17.55
CA TYR A 60 6.37 -5.53 -16.64
C TYR A 60 7.59 -5.17 -15.78
N LEU A 61 8.58 -6.05 -15.65
CA LEU A 61 9.87 -5.80 -15.01
C LEU A 61 11.02 -5.62 -16.01
N ASN A 62 10.72 -5.65 -17.30
CA ASN A 62 11.71 -5.45 -18.36
C ASN A 62 11.88 -3.95 -18.63
N MET A 63 12.81 -3.32 -17.92
CA MET A 63 13.07 -1.89 -18.03
C MET A 63 13.41 -1.43 -19.46
N PRO A 64 14.31 -2.11 -20.21
CA PRO A 64 14.62 -1.73 -21.59
C PRO A 64 13.39 -1.74 -22.50
N ALA A 65 12.52 -2.76 -22.39
CA ALA A 65 11.33 -2.86 -23.22
C ALA A 65 10.33 -1.72 -22.93
N ILE A 66 10.17 -1.34 -21.65
CA ILE A 66 9.29 -0.24 -21.26
C ILE A 66 9.83 1.10 -21.76
N ILE A 67 11.13 1.37 -21.59
CA ILE A 67 11.77 2.60 -22.05
C ILE A 67 11.73 2.71 -23.57
N SER A 68 12.00 1.61 -24.30
CA SER A 68 11.87 1.57 -25.77
C SER A 68 10.45 1.83 -26.23
N ALA A 69 9.43 1.32 -25.50
CA ALA A 69 8.03 1.62 -25.80
C ALA A 69 7.72 3.12 -25.65
N ALA A 70 8.28 3.79 -24.64
CA ALA A 70 8.14 5.22 -24.46
C ALA A 70 8.80 6.01 -25.61
N GLU A 71 9.97 5.56 -26.05
CA GLU A 71 10.73 6.21 -27.13
C GLU A 71 10.00 6.12 -28.47
N VAL A 72 9.54 4.92 -28.88
CA VAL A 72 8.88 4.72 -30.18
C VAL A 72 7.48 5.33 -30.27
N THR A 73 6.88 5.68 -29.14
CA THR A 73 5.55 6.30 -29.07
C THR A 73 5.61 7.80 -28.76
N ASP A 74 6.80 8.37 -28.68
CA ASP A 74 7.00 9.79 -28.32
C ASP A 74 6.31 10.18 -26.99
N ALA A 75 6.31 9.28 -25.99
CA ALA A 75 5.82 9.60 -24.67
C ALA A 75 6.79 10.57 -23.97
N GLU A 76 6.27 11.48 -23.15
CA GLU A 76 7.08 12.47 -22.42
C GLU A 76 7.35 12.05 -20.97
N ALA A 77 6.49 11.20 -20.42
CA ALA A 77 6.57 10.73 -19.04
C ALA A 77 6.14 9.28 -18.93
N ILE A 78 6.61 8.64 -17.85
CA ILE A 78 6.25 7.26 -17.51
C ILE A 78 5.64 7.24 -16.11
N HIS A 79 4.41 6.72 -16.02
CA HIS A 79 3.73 6.49 -14.74
C HIS A 79 3.86 5.01 -14.35
N PRO A 80 4.53 4.69 -13.23
CA PRO A 80 4.77 3.30 -12.84
C PRO A 80 3.59 2.67 -12.07
N GLY A 81 2.58 3.44 -11.68
CA GLY A 81 1.51 2.98 -10.81
C GLY A 81 2.00 2.55 -9.42
N TYR A 82 1.58 1.37 -8.98
CA TYR A 82 2.07 0.70 -7.77
C TYR A 82 2.49 -0.75 -8.07
N GLY A 83 3.35 -1.34 -7.22
CA GLY A 83 3.97 -2.64 -7.51
C GLY A 83 4.97 -2.55 -8.67
N PHE A 84 5.38 -3.69 -9.19
CA PHE A 84 6.38 -3.80 -10.27
C PHE A 84 7.59 -2.87 -10.08
N LEU A 85 7.77 -1.88 -10.95
CA LEU A 85 8.92 -0.97 -10.95
C LEU A 85 8.68 0.36 -10.23
N SER A 86 7.52 0.53 -9.58
CA SER A 86 7.14 1.82 -8.98
C SER A 86 8.08 2.30 -7.85
N GLU A 87 8.72 1.38 -7.15
CA GLU A 87 9.70 1.66 -6.09
C GLU A 87 11.12 1.19 -6.44
N ASN A 88 11.38 1.04 -7.74
CA ASN A 88 12.71 0.69 -8.24
C ASN A 88 13.49 1.95 -8.60
N ALA A 89 14.52 2.26 -7.79
CA ALA A 89 15.33 3.46 -7.96
C ALA A 89 16.14 3.45 -9.27
N ASP A 90 16.61 2.27 -9.70
CA ASP A 90 17.37 2.16 -10.94
C ASP A 90 16.48 2.39 -12.16
N PHE A 91 15.21 1.97 -12.10
CA PHE A 91 14.22 2.28 -13.13
C PHE A 91 13.95 3.78 -13.20
N ALA A 92 13.66 4.43 -12.07
CA ALA A 92 13.44 5.87 -12.02
C ALA A 92 14.63 6.64 -12.61
N GLU A 93 15.85 6.27 -12.24
CA GLU A 93 17.08 6.88 -12.74
C GLU A 93 17.26 6.68 -14.25
N ARG A 94 17.01 5.46 -14.76
CA ARG A 94 17.10 5.14 -16.20
C ARG A 94 16.06 5.90 -17.02
N VAL A 95 14.83 6.02 -16.52
CA VAL A 95 13.76 6.80 -17.17
C VAL A 95 14.21 8.25 -17.34
N GLU A 96 14.70 8.89 -16.29
CA GLU A 96 15.15 10.28 -16.33
C GLU A 96 16.39 10.47 -17.19
N LYS A 97 17.37 9.55 -17.14
CA LYS A 97 18.56 9.58 -18.02
C LYS A 97 18.21 9.36 -19.50
N SER A 98 17.11 8.71 -19.79
CA SER A 98 16.60 8.52 -21.16
C SER A 98 15.78 9.72 -21.66
N GLY A 99 15.62 10.77 -20.86
CA GLY A 99 14.95 12.02 -21.26
C GLY A 99 13.45 12.05 -20.96
N PHE A 100 12.91 11.06 -20.25
CA PHE A 100 11.51 11.02 -19.83
C PHE A 100 11.33 11.48 -18.39
N ALA A 101 10.19 12.10 -18.09
CA ALA A 101 9.81 12.36 -16.72
C ALA A 101 9.34 11.06 -16.02
N PHE A 102 9.91 10.77 -14.86
CA PHE A 102 9.39 9.71 -14.00
C PHE A 102 8.28 10.29 -13.10
N ILE A 103 7.06 9.77 -13.21
CA ILE A 103 5.93 10.21 -12.38
C ILE A 103 6.02 9.51 -11.03
N GLY A 104 6.76 10.12 -10.14
CA GLY A 104 7.08 9.61 -8.81
C GLY A 104 8.22 10.39 -8.16
N PRO A 105 8.74 9.91 -7.03
CA PRO A 105 9.85 10.53 -6.34
C PRO A 105 11.16 10.36 -7.10
N THR A 106 12.20 11.05 -6.65
CA THR A 106 13.56 10.89 -7.20
C THR A 106 14.12 9.51 -6.87
N ALA A 107 15.02 9.00 -7.70
CA ALA A 107 15.76 7.76 -7.42
C ALA A 107 16.45 7.81 -6.05
N ALA A 108 16.99 8.96 -5.65
CA ALA A 108 17.60 9.15 -4.35
C ALA A 108 16.61 8.98 -3.20
N SER A 109 15.40 9.53 -3.32
CA SER A 109 14.33 9.35 -2.32
C SER A 109 13.87 7.90 -2.23
N ILE A 110 13.74 7.20 -3.37
CA ILE A 110 13.39 5.78 -3.40
C ILE A 110 14.46 4.95 -2.70
N ARG A 111 15.75 5.19 -2.98
CA ARG A 111 16.86 4.48 -2.30
C ARG A 111 16.88 4.76 -0.81
N LEU A 112 16.72 6.03 -0.40
CA LEU A 112 16.70 6.42 1.01
C LEU A 112 15.60 5.72 1.78
N MET A 113 14.38 5.71 1.25
CA MET A 113 13.21 5.14 1.93
C MET A 113 13.10 3.62 1.77
N GLY A 114 13.75 3.05 0.74
CA GLY A 114 13.80 1.60 0.52
C GLY A 114 14.77 0.86 1.44
N ASP A 115 15.76 1.55 2.02
CA ASP A 115 16.63 1.01 3.05
C ASP A 115 16.05 1.28 4.45
N LYS A 116 15.61 0.24 5.16
CA LYS A 116 14.89 0.37 6.43
C LYS A 116 15.69 1.13 7.51
N VAL A 117 17.00 0.93 7.55
CA VAL A 117 17.87 1.58 8.53
C VAL A 117 18.03 3.06 8.21
N SER A 118 18.32 3.39 6.97
CA SER A 118 18.44 4.76 6.48
C SER A 118 17.12 5.52 6.61
N ALA A 119 16.00 4.90 6.25
CA ALA A 119 14.67 5.46 6.41
C ALA A 119 14.35 5.78 7.87
N LYS A 120 14.57 4.82 8.79
CA LYS A 120 14.36 5.03 10.23
C LYS A 120 15.21 6.18 10.77
N ARG A 121 16.50 6.24 10.41
CA ARG A 121 17.39 7.34 10.81
C ARG A 121 16.92 8.70 10.28
N ALA A 122 16.53 8.76 9.02
CA ALA A 122 15.99 9.98 8.41
C ALA A 122 14.72 10.44 9.10
N MET A 123 13.82 9.51 9.44
CA MET A 123 12.55 9.81 10.12
C MET A 123 12.77 10.27 11.56
N ILE A 124 13.65 9.64 12.33
CA ILE A 124 14.02 10.10 13.67
C ILE A 124 14.58 11.53 13.62
N LYS A 125 15.50 11.81 12.68
CA LYS A 125 16.06 13.15 12.47
C LYS A 125 15.00 14.18 12.06
N ALA A 126 13.98 13.76 11.33
CA ALA A 126 12.86 14.61 10.93
C ALA A 126 11.82 14.81 12.04
N GLY A 127 11.90 14.05 13.15
CA GLY A 127 10.97 14.13 14.28
C GLY A 127 9.72 13.24 14.13
N VAL A 128 9.75 12.29 13.19
CA VAL A 128 8.72 11.28 13.05
C VAL A 128 8.95 10.16 14.08
N PRO A 129 7.95 9.81 14.91
CA PRO A 129 8.12 8.79 15.94
C PRO A 129 8.33 7.40 15.31
N CYS A 130 9.33 6.68 15.79
CA CYS A 130 9.67 5.34 15.35
C CYS A 130 9.55 4.35 16.51
N VAL A 131 9.41 3.05 16.20
CA VAL A 131 9.40 2.01 17.23
C VAL A 131 10.68 2.13 18.07
N PRO A 132 10.58 2.25 19.40
CA PRO A 132 11.74 2.23 20.28
C PRO A 132 12.54 0.93 20.10
N GLY A 133 13.87 1.04 20.08
CA GLY A 133 14.70 -0.12 19.85
C GLY A 133 16.19 0.15 20.04
N SER A 134 17.01 -0.83 19.70
CA SER A 134 18.47 -0.70 19.69
C SER A 134 18.92 0.26 18.58
N GLU A 135 19.99 1.00 18.83
CA GLU A 135 20.55 1.96 17.86
C GLU A 135 21.29 1.27 16.68
N GLY A 136 21.33 -0.05 16.69
CA GLY A 136 21.98 -0.90 15.69
C GLY A 136 21.94 -2.37 16.11
N ALA A 137 22.87 -3.15 15.58
CA ALA A 137 23.03 -4.55 15.96
C ALA A 137 23.30 -4.69 17.46
N LEU A 138 22.67 -5.70 18.07
CA LEU A 138 22.86 -5.97 19.49
C LEU A 138 24.29 -6.45 19.74
N PRO A 139 24.97 -5.91 20.77
CA PRO A 139 26.32 -6.34 21.16
C PRO A 139 26.31 -7.79 21.66
N ASN A 140 27.50 -8.36 21.78
CA ASN A 140 27.65 -9.72 22.36
C ASN A 140 27.70 -9.70 23.90
N ASN A 141 27.77 -8.51 24.50
CA ASN A 141 27.81 -8.34 25.96
C ASN A 141 26.39 -8.51 26.57
N PRO A 142 26.13 -9.53 27.40
CA PRO A 142 24.82 -9.75 28.00
C PRO A 142 24.28 -8.58 28.83
N LYS A 143 25.16 -7.86 29.53
CA LYS A 143 24.76 -6.70 30.35
C LYS A 143 24.23 -5.54 29.51
N GLU A 144 24.83 -5.30 28.35
CA GLU A 144 24.40 -4.26 27.42
C GLU A 144 23.08 -4.63 26.72
N VAL A 145 22.90 -5.91 26.40
CA VAL A 145 21.65 -6.42 25.85
C VAL A 145 20.48 -6.22 26.83
N ILE A 146 20.68 -6.58 28.10
CA ILE A 146 19.70 -6.39 29.18
C ILE A 146 19.41 -4.90 29.40
N ALA A 147 20.44 -4.05 29.40
CA ALA A 147 20.25 -2.61 29.56
C ALA A 147 19.45 -2.01 28.39
N THR A 148 19.67 -2.48 27.17
CA THR A 148 18.90 -2.10 25.99
C THR A 148 17.44 -2.52 26.13
N ALA A 149 17.16 -3.75 26.56
CA ALA A 149 15.78 -4.21 26.78
C ALA A 149 15.03 -3.38 27.83
N LYS A 150 15.71 -3.03 28.93
CA LYS A 150 15.14 -2.15 29.98
C LYS A 150 14.83 -0.74 29.47
N LYS A 151 15.66 -0.21 28.56
CA LYS A 151 15.43 1.09 27.91
C LYS A 151 14.27 1.05 26.92
N VAL A 152 14.11 -0.06 26.19
CA VAL A 152 13.04 -0.26 25.20
C VAL A 152 11.70 -0.53 25.86
N GLY A 153 11.69 -1.29 26.95
CA GLY A 153 10.48 -1.70 27.70
C GLY A 153 9.90 -3.01 27.16
N ASP A 154 9.54 -3.91 28.08
CA ASP A 154 8.91 -5.19 27.75
C ASP A 154 7.46 -5.02 27.23
N PRO A 155 6.97 -5.93 26.38
CA PRO A 155 7.71 -6.99 25.70
C PRO A 155 8.58 -6.46 24.54
N VAL A 156 9.66 -7.18 24.22
CA VAL A 156 10.54 -6.83 23.11
C VAL A 156 10.50 -7.90 22.02
N ILE A 157 10.85 -7.51 20.80
CA ILE A 157 11.04 -8.42 19.68
C ILE A 157 12.50 -8.35 19.18
N ILE A 158 13.11 -9.49 19.02
CA ILE A 158 14.46 -9.63 18.43
C ILE A 158 14.27 -9.93 16.95
N LYS A 159 14.95 -9.20 16.09
CA LYS A 159 14.84 -9.30 14.63
C LYS A 159 16.21 -9.47 13.99
N ALA A 160 16.33 -10.39 13.04
CA ALA A 160 17.52 -10.53 12.20
C ALA A 160 17.65 -9.34 11.24
N ALA A 161 18.85 -8.77 11.10
CA ALA A 161 19.12 -7.65 10.20
C ALA A 161 18.87 -8.01 8.72
N GLY A 162 19.14 -9.26 8.32
CA GLY A 162 18.84 -9.77 6.98
C GLY A 162 17.48 -10.44 6.84
N GLY A 163 16.66 -10.44 7.89
CA GLY A 163 15.36 -11.13 7.91
C GLY A 163 14.25 -10.35 7.21
N GLY A 164 13.28 -11.09 6.69
CA GLY A 164 12.07 -10.54 6.07
C GLY A 164 10.93 -11.55 6.07
N GLY A 165 9.70 -11.08 5.84
CA GLY A 165 8.53 -11.95 5.73
C GLY A 165 8.20 -12.76 7.00
N GLY A 166 8.51 -12.23 8.20
CA GLY A 166 8.23 -12.90 9.47
C GLY A 166 9.28 -13.93 9.92
N ARG A 167 10.36 -14.12 9.15
CA ARG A 167 11.47 -15.04 9.48
C ARG A 167 12.58 -14.33 10.24
N GLY A 168 13.21 -15.03 11.17
CA GLY A 168 14.28 -14.47 12.01
C GLY A 168 13.78 -13.45 13.03
N MET A 169 12.60 -13.67 13.60
CA MET A 169 12.01 -12.83 14.64
C MET A 169 11.58 -13.65 15.86
N ARG A 170 11.80 -13.11 17.06
CA ARG A 170 11.39 -13.72 18.33
C ARG A 170 10.88 -12.70 19.31
N VAL A 171 9.66 -12.93 19.79
CA VAL A 171 9.06 -12.10 20.86
C VAL A 171 9.55 -12.59 22.21
N VAL A 172 9.88 -11.66 23.08
CA VAL A 172 10.40 -11.90 24.44
C VAL A 172 9.58 -11.11 25.45
N HIS A 173 8.88 -11.81 26.32
CA HIS A 173 8.02 -11.19 27.34
C HIS A 173 8.70 -11.01 28.70
N THR A 174 9.85 -11.68 28.93
CA THR A 174 10.55 -11.65 30.22
C THR A 174 12.05 -11.52 30.07
N GLU A 175 12.70 -10.80 30.98
CA GLU A 175 14.19 -10.68 31.02
C GLU A 175 14.87 -12.04 31.05
N ALA A 176 14.31 -13.04 31.76
CA ALA A 176 14.88 -14.38 31.86
C ALA A 176 15.02 -15.11 30.52
N ALA A 177 14.10 -14.87 29.58
CA ALA A 177 14.11 -15.47 28.24
C ALA A 177 14.99 -14.70 27.23
N LEU A 178 15.39 -13.47 27.55
CA LEU A 178 15.98 -12.52 26.62
C LEU A 178 17.28 -13.04 25.96
N LEU A 179 18.27 -13.41 26.76
CA LEU A 179 19.59 -13.80 26.25
C LEU A 179 19.53 -15.09 25.41
N ASN A 180 18.68 -16.04 25.81
CA ASN A 180 18.45 -17.23 25.00
C ASN A 180 17.81 -16.90 23.66
N ALA A 181 16.78 -16.05 23.66
CA ALA A 181 16.12 -15.59 22.44
C ALA A 181 17.08 -14.86 21.48
N VAL A 182 17.95 -14.00 22.00
CA VAL A 182 18.96 -13.28 21.22
C VAL A 182 19.93 -14.29 20.56
N ASN A 183 20.46 -15.24 21.33
CA ASN A 183 21.41 -16.24 20.81
C ASN A 183 20.76 -17.12 19.74
N MET A 184 19.56 -17.64 19.99
CA MET A 184 18.83 -18.45 19.02
C MET A 184 18.55 -17.69 17.73
N THR A 185 18.17 -16.41 17.83
CA THR A 185 17.90 -15.58 16.65
C THR A 185 19.18 -15.27 15.87
N LYS A 186 20.32 -15.04 16.55
CA LYS A 186 21.64 -14.88 15.90
C LYS A 186 22.06 -16.12 15.12
N GLU A 187 21.90 -17.31 15.71
CA GLU A 187 22.21 -18.57 15.04
C GLU A 187 21.32 -18.81 13.82
N GLU A 188 20.02 -18.61 13.98
CA GLU A 188 19.06 -18.72 12.88
C GLU A 188 19.37 -17.73 11.75
N ALA A 189 19.67 -16.49 12.09
CA ALA A 189 20.03 -15.44 11.14
C ALA A 189 21.32 -15.78 10.37
N GLY A 190 22.33 -16.27 11.07
CA GLY A 190 23.59 -16.70 10.45
C GLY A 190 23.38 -17.84 9.45
N ARG A 191 22.55 -18.82 9.80
CA ARG A 191 22.26 -19.97 8.92
C ARG A 191 21.37 -19.60 7.73
N ALA A 192 20.33 -18.80 7.97
CA ALA A 192 19.31 -18.50 6.96
C ALA A 192 19.69 -17.35 6.02
N PHE A 193 20.43 -16.34 6.51
CA PHE A 193 20.71 -15.10 5.80
C PHE A 193 22.22 -14.81 5.62
N GLY A 194 23.09 -15.66 6.19
CA GLY A 194 24.54 -15.41 6.16
C GLY A 194 25.03 -14.24 6.99
N ASN A 195 24.13 -13.58 7.73
CA ASN A 195 24.41 -12.45 8.62
C ASN A 195 23.80 -12.73 10.00
N PRO A 196 24.61 -12.91 11.07
CA PRO A 196 24.13 -13.19 12.41
C PRO A 196 23.68 -11.93 13.19
N GLU A 197 23.76 -10.75 12.59
CA GLU A 197 23.37 -9.51 13.26
C GLU A 197 21.88 -9.51 13.54
N VAL A 198 21.53 -9.14 14.79
CA VAL A 198 20.15 -8.96 15.24
C VAL A 198 20.01 -7.63 15.96
N TYR A 199 18.83 -7.05 15.91
CA TYR A 199 18.47 -5.85 16.63
C TYR A 199 17.21 -6.10 17.47
N MET A 200 16.92 -5.21 18.40
CA MET A 200 15.81 -5.29 19.33
C MET A 200 14.87 -4.12 19.09
N GLU A 201 13.56 -4.38 19.14
CA GLU A 201 12.53 -3.34 19.14
C GLU A 201 11.45 -3.65 20.18
N LYS A 202 10.70 -2.62 20.59
CA LYS A 202 9.48 -2.81 21.39
C LYS A 202 8.50 -3.68 20.59
N PHE A 203 7.96 -4.70 21.23
CA PHE A 203 6.90 -5.50 20.63
C PHE A 203 5.54 -4.86 20.92
N LEU A 204 4.75 -4.67 19.87
CA LEU A 204 3.39 -4.16 19.96
C LEU A 204 2.43 -5.36 19.92
N GLU A 205 1.55 -5.48 20.92
CA GLU A 205 0.72 -6.68 21.10
C GLU A 205 -0.56 -6.63 20.25
N LYS A 206 -1.18 -5.47 20.17
CA LYS A 206 -2.46 -5.26 19.47
C LYS A 206 -2.43 -4.00 18.59
N PRO A 207 -1.39 -3.81 17.75
CA PRO A 207 -1.29 -2.59 16.98
C PRO A 207 -2.34 -2.55 15.87
N ARG A 208 -2.70 -1.33 15.49
CA ARG A 208 -3.43 -1.04 14.26
C ARG A 208 -2.44 -0.57 13.21
N HIS A 209 -2.73 -0.87 11.95
CA HIS A 209 -2.00 -0.33 10.81
C HIS A 209 -2.69 0.95 10.36
N VAL A 210 -2.09 2.08 10.67
CA VAL A 210 -2.59 3.40 10.29
C VAL A 210 -1.53 4.12 9.47
N GLU A 211 -1.94 4.71 8.37
CA GLU A 211 -1.00 5.32 7.42
C GLU A 211 -1.43 6.74 7.04
N ILE A 212 -0.45 7.61 6.74
CA ILE A 212 -0.67 9.02 6.40
C ILE A 212 -0.33 9.25 4.92
N GLN A 213 -1.29 9.74 4.15
CA GLN A 213 -1.10 10.12 2.76
C GLN A 213 -0.45 11.48 2.64
N ILE A 214 0.62 11.58 1.84
CA ILE A 214 1.35 12.82 1.56
C ILE A 214 1.32 13.11 0.05
N LEU A 215 1.26 14.40 -0.28
CA LEU A 215 1.63 14.94 -1.58
C LEU A 215 2.69 16.02 -1.38
N ALA A 216 3.75 15.98 -2.17
CA ALA A 216 4.83 16.96 -2.11
C ALA A 216 5.26 17.37 -3.52
N ASP A 217 5.50 18.67 -3.73
CA ASP A 217 5.97 19.20 -5.01
C ASP A 217 7.49 19.47 -5.03
N ILE A 218 8.00 19.81 -6.21
CA ILE A 218 9.42 20.15 -6.39
C ILE A 218 9.76 21.55 -5.87
N HIS A 219 8.77 22.34 -5.45
CA HIS A 219 8.93 23.73 -4.98
C HIS A 219 9.02 23.83 -3.46
N GLY A 220 9.10 22.68 -2.77
CA GLY A 220 9.23 22.62 -1.32
C GLY A 220 7.92 22.63 -0.54
N SER A 221 6.78 22.51 -1.22
CA SER A 221 5.48 22.35 -0.56
C SER A 221 5.19 20.88 -0.33
N ALA A 222 4.64 20.57 0.85
CA ALA A 222 4.12 19.25 1.18
C ALA A 222 2.87 19.39 2.03
N ILE A 223 1.87 18.57 1.73
CA ILE A 223 0.59 18.49 2.45
C ILE A 223 0.29 17.05 2.83
N TRP A 224 -0.48 16.87 3.90
CA TRP A 224 -1.03 15.58 4.29
C TRP A 224 -2.55 15.54 4.02
N LEU A 225 -3.04 14.39 3.59
CA LEU A 225 -4.41 14.18 3.15
C LEU A 225 -5.21 13.25 4.07
N GLY A 226 -4.89 13.25 5.35
CA GLY A 226 -5.52 12.39 6.34
C GLY A 226 -4.84 11.03 6.43
N GLU A 227 -5.48 10.18 7.20
CA GLU A 227 -5.04 8.83 7.47
C GLU A 227 -6.02 7.80 6.92
N ARG A 228 -5.49 6.58 6.75
CA ARG A 228 -6.25 5.36 6.47
C ARG A 228 -5.97 4.32 7.54
N ASP A 229 -6.98 3.57 7.94
CA ASP A 229 -6.84 2.36 8.73
C ASP A 229 -6.82 1.15 7.80
N CYS A 230 -5.74 0.39 7.85
CA CYS A 230 -5.50 -0.79 7.04
C CYS A 230 -5.32 -2.05 7.90
N SER A 231 -5.89 -2.06 9.10
CA SER A 231 -5.71 -3.15 10.08
C SER A 231 -6.43 -4.43 9.69
N MET A 232 -7.49 -4.35 8.86
CA MET A 232 -8.16 -5.54 8.35
C MET A 232 -7.32 -6.19 7.25
N GLN A 233 -6.39 -7.04 7.67
CA GLN A 233 -5.39 -7.66 6.82
C GLN A 233 -5.14 -9.12 7.21
N ARG A 234 -4.59 -9.90 6.30
CA ARG A 234 -4.14 -11.25 6.53
C ARG A 234 -2.72 -11.43 5.97
N ARG A 235 -1.80 -11.90 6.80
CA ARG A 235 -0.38 -12.08 6.42
C ARG A 235 0.21 -10.83 5.73
N HIS A 236 -0.05 -9.67 6.31
CA HIS A 236 0.34 -8.35 5.79
C HIS A 236 -0.30 -7.95 4.45
N GLN A 237 -1.29 -8.70 3.97
CA GLN A 237 -2.10 -8.32 2.82
C GLN A 237 -3.38 -7.63 3.29
N LYS A 238 -3.52 -6.36 2.96
CA LYS A 238 -4.70 -5.55 3.28
C LYS A 238 -5.92 -6.10 2.54
N VAL A 239 -7.05 -6.19 3.23
CA VAL A 239 -8.33 -6.74 2.70
C VAL A 239 -9.42 -5.67 2.68
N ILE A 240 -9.50 -4.87 3.74
CA ILE A 240 -10.39 -3.71 3.86
C ILE A 240 -9.58 -2.54 4.40
N GLU A 241 -9.78 -1.38 3.80
CA GLU A 241 -9.20 -0.12 4.23
C GLU A 241 -10.32 0.92 4.45
N GLU A 242 -10.13 1.81 5.40
CA GLU A 242 -11.09 2.88 5.66
C GLU A 242 -10.42 4.21 6.01
N ALA A 243 -11.09 5.30 5.71
CA ALA A 243 -10.68 6.65 6.07
C ALA A 243 -11.91 7.49 6.48
N PRO A 244 -11.79 8.26 7.57
CA PRO A 244 -10.73 8.32 8.58
C PRO A 244 -10.62 7.04 9.43
N ALA A 245 -9.51 6.86 10.14
CA ALA A 245 -9.34 5.76 11.10
C ALA A 245 -10.32 5.94 12.29
N PRO A 246 -11.16 4.94 12.60
CA PRO A 246 -12.13 5.08 13.68
C PRO A 246 -11.46 5.20 15.06
N GLY A 247 -12.01 6.05 15.94
CA GLY A 247 -11.61 6.16 17.32
C GLY A 247 -10.24 6.79 17.59
N ILE A 248 -9.56 7.38 16.60
CA ILE A 248 -8.30 8.12 16.82
C ILE A 248 -8.57 9.62 16.90
N ASP A 249 -7.97 10.29 17.90
CA ASP A 249 -8.11 11.74 18.10
C ASP A 249 -7.61 12.50 16.86
N ARG A 250 -8.46 13.37 16.32
CA ARG A 250 -8.15 14.21 15.14
C ARG A 250 -6.96 15.14 15.37
N ARG A 251 -6.71 15.59 16.60
CA ARG A 251 -5.55 16.41 16.96
C ARG A 251 -4.25 15.61 16.83
N LEU A 252 -4.29 14.34 17.24
CA LEU A 252 -3.15 13.45 17.10
C LEU A 252 -2.84 13.17 15.63
N ILE A 253 -3.88 12.93 14.80
CA ILE A 253 -3.72 12.78 13.36
C ILE A 253 -3.13 14.05 12.72
N ALA A 254 -3.64 15.22 13.07
CA ALA A 254 -3.09 16.48 12.54
C ALA A 254 -1.61 16.66 12.92
N LYS A 255 -1.24 16.32 14.15
CA LYS A 255 0.14 16.39 14.63
C LYS A 255 1.08 15.43 13.87
N ILE A 256 0.67 14.18 13.66
CA ILE A 256 1.48 13.22 12.92
C ILE A 256 1.52 13.56 11.43
N GLY A 257 0.41 13.99 10.84
CA GLY A 257 0.33 14.42 9.46
C GLY A 257 1.28 15.57 9.15
N GLU A 258 1.32 16.61 10.00
CA GLU A 258 2.26 17.72 9.84
C GLU A 258 3.72 17.29 9.97
N ARG A 259 4.04 16.38 10.89
CA ARG A 259 5.38 15.79 10.99
C ARG A 259 5.80 15.05 9.73
N CYS A 260 4.88 14.29 9.12
CA CYS A 260 5.13 13.60 7.86
C CYS A 260 5.37 14.59 6.71
N ALA A 261 4.55 15.64 6.60
CA ALA A 261 4.73 16.69 5.60
C ALA A 261 6.06 17.42 5.78
N GLU A 262 6.43 17.75 7.03
CA GLU A 262 7.73 18.36 7.34
C GLU A 262 8.90 17.43 7.02
N ALA A 263 8.78 16.14 7.28
CA ALA A 263 9.78 15.15 6.89
C ALA A 263 10.00 15.15 5.37
N CYS A 264 8.92 15.18 4.58
CA CYS A 264 9.01 15.30 3.12
C CYS A 264 9.74 16.57 2.68
N ARG A 265 9.43 17.71 3.28
CA ARG A 265 10.16 18.97 3.00
C ARG A 265 11.66 18.85 3.29
N LYS A 266 12.03 18.24 4.43
CA LYS A 266 13.44 18.06 4.85
C LYS A 266 14.24 17.14 3.95
N ILE A 267 13.64 16.07 3.44
CA ILE A 267 14.32 15.11 2.55
C ILE A 267 14.20 15.47 1.06
N GLY A 268 13.50 16.56 0.72
CA GLY A 268 13.29 16.95 -0.67
C GLY A 268 12.41 15.96 -1.46
N TYR A 269 11.43 15.35 -0.79
CA TYR A 269 10.51 14.40 -1.43
C TYR A 269 9.60 15.10 -2.43
N ARG A 270 9.28 14.42 -3.54
CA ARG A 270 8.28 14.84 -4.54
C ARG A 270 7.35 13.68 -4.89
N GLY A 271 6.11 14.00 -5.27
CA GLY A 271 5.09 13.04 -5.67
C GLY A 271 4.18 12.63 -4.52
N ALA A 272 3.42 11.56 -4.76
CA ALA A 272 2.64 10.91 -3.73
C ALA A 272 3.52 9.98 -2.89
N GLY A 273 3.23 9.91 -1.61
CA GLY A 273 3.89 8.99 -0.69
C GLY A 273 3.02 8.70 0.50
N THR A 274 3.26 7.58 1.14
CA THR A 274 2.49 7.14 2.30
C THR A 274 3.42 6.71 3.42
N PHE A 275 3.25 7.33 4.59
CA PHE A 275 3.94 6.91 5.80
C PHE A 275 3.09 5.87 6.52
N GLU A 276 3.60 4.67 6.66
CA GLU A 276 2.94 3.58 7.39
C GLU A 276 3.39 3.54 8.84
N PHE A 277 2.42 3.38 9.74
CA PHE A 277 2.62 3.34 11.18
C PHE A 277 1.93 2.13 11.80
N LEU A 278 2.51 1.60 12.86
CA LEU A 278 1.77 0.87 13.87
C LEU A 278 1.26 1.88 14.91
N TYR A 279 -0.02 1.76 15.24
CA TYR A 279 -0.68 2.60 16.24
C TYR A 279 -1.16 1.72 17.40
N GLU A 280 -0.73 2.02 18.61
CA GLU A 280 -1.13 1.32 19.83
C GLU A 280 -1.12 2.31 21.00
N ASP A 281 -2.11 2.24 21.86
CA ASP A 281 -2.21 3.03 23.11
C ASP A 281 -1.99 4.55 22.94
N GLY A 282 -2.50 5.12 21.85
CA GLY A 282 -2.39 6.56 21.57
C GLY A 282 -1.06 6.99 20.96
N GLU A 283 -0.18 6.06 20.61
CA GLU A 283 1.12 6.34 20.03
C GLU A 283 1.26 5.80 18.60
N PHE A 284 1.94 6.57 17.75
CA PHE A 284 2.29 6.19 16.39
C PHE A 284 3.75 5.77 16.31
N PHE A 285 4.02 4.66 15.62
CA PHE A 285 5.36 4.14 15.41
C PHE A 285 5.60 3.88 13.94
N PHE A 286 6.47 4.68 13.32
CA PHE A 286 6.83 4.56 11.90
C PHE A 286 7.41 3.20 11.59
N ILE A 287 6.90 2.58 10.52
CA ILE A 287 7.38 1.32 9.99
C ILE A 287 8.18 1.54 8.70
N GLU A 288 7.54 2.16 7.72
CA GLU A 288 8.10 2.39 6.39
C GLU A 288 7.37 3.52 5.67
N MET A 289 7.97 4.00 4.58
CA MET A 289 7.34 4.92 3.64
C MET A 289 7.24 4.26 2.28
N ASN A 290 6.03 4.15 1.76
CA ASN A 290 5.82 3.77 0.37
C ASN A 290 6.00 4.99 -0.52
N THR A 291 6.97 4.92 -1.42
CA THR A 291 7.38 6.03 -2.30
C THR A 291 6.61 6.01 -3.63
N ARG A 292 5.32 5.79 -3.55
CA ARG A 292 4.37 5.63 -4.65
C ARG A 292 2.94 5.92 -4.20
N ASP A 293 2.01 5.90 -5.14
CA ASP A 293 0.60 5.79 -4.78
C ASP A 293 0.28 4.37 -4.28
N GLN A 294 -0.77 4.22 -3.50
CA GLN A 294 -1.19 2.94 -2.94
C GLN A 294 -2.54 2.48 -3.49
N VAL A 295 -2.81 1.17 -3.36
CA VAL A 295 -4.09 0.56 -3.78
C VAL A 295 -5.26 1.33 -3.19
N GLU A 296 -5.18 1.67 -1.91
CA GLU A 296 -6.21 2.27 -1.07
C GLU A 296 -6.34 3.80 -1.16
N HIS A 297 -5.66 4.46 -2.14
CA HIS A 297 -5.81 5.90 -2.34
C HIS A 297 -7.28 6.37 -2.54
N PRO A 298 -8.19 5.55 -3.09
CA PRO A 298 -9.58 5.98 -3.29
C PRO A 298 -10.29 6.41 -2.02
N VAL A 299 -10.04 5.81 -0.86
CA VAL A 299 -10.72 6.24 0.39
C VAL A 299 -10.28 7.63 0.82
N THR A 300 -9.02 8.00 0.59
CA THR A 300 -8.51 9.36 0.81
C THR A 300 -9.15 10.34 -0.18
N GLU A 301 -9.22 9.99 -1.45
CA GLU A 301 -9.86 10.82 -2.48
C GLU A 301 -11.32 11.10 -2.15
N MET A 302 -12.06 10.10 -1.66
CA MET A 302 -13.48 10.24 -1.34
C MET A 302 -13.72 11.20 -0.17
N ILE A 303 -12.85 11.23 0.84
CA ILE A 303 -13.04 12.10 2.01
C ILE A 303 -12.43 13.50 1.85
N THR A 304 -11.52 13.69 0.90
CA THR A 304 -10.83 14.98 0.68
C THR A 304 -11.27 15.70 -0.60
N GLY A 305 -11.72 14.95 -1.59
CA GLY A 305 -12.00 15.48 -2.93
C GLY A 305 -10.74 15.76 -3.75
N VAL A 306 -9.56 15.35 -3.29
CA VAL A 306 -8.27 15.50 -4.01
C VAL A 306 -8.02 14.25 -4.83
N ASP A 307 -7.81 14.38 -6.13
CA ASP A 307 -7.41 13.28 -7.01
C ASP A 307 -5.89 13.07 -6.93
N ASN A 308 -5.47 12.03 -6.22
CA ASN A 308 -4.06 11.73 -5.99
C ASN A 308 -3.29 11.49 -7.29
N VAL A 309 -3.90 10.79 -8.24
CA VAL A 309 -3.25 10.43 -9.50
C VAL A 309 -3.06 11.65 -10.40
N GLN A 310 -4.07 12.53 -10.47
CA GLN A 310 -3.92 13.80 -11.19
C GLN A 310 -2.83 14.68 -10.56
N GLU A 311 -2.77 14.75 -9.23
CA GLU A 311 -1.73 15.52 -8.55
C GLU A 311 -0.33 14.92 -8.78
N GLN A 312 -0.16 13.60 -8.80
CA GLN A 312 1.11 12.98 -9.19
C GLN A 312 1.58 13.44 -10.57
N ILE A 313 0.67 13.47 -11.55
CA ILE A 313 0.95 13.91 -12.92
C ILE A 313 1.34 15.39 -12.96
N ARG A 314 0.57 16.23 -12.26
CA ARG A 314 0.83 17.69 -12.17
C ARG A 314 2.20 17.99 -11.52
N ILE A 315 2.52 17.31 -10.43
CA ILE A 315 3.80 17.44 -9.73
C ILE A 315 4.96 17.03 -10.64
N ALA A 316 4.83 15.91 -11.33
CA ALA A 316 5.85 15.43 -12.27
C ALA A 316 6.05 16.38 -13.47
N ALA A 317 5.01 17.08 -13.89
CA ALA A 317 5.07 18.14 -14.89
C ALA A 317 5.70 19.45 -14.38
N GLY A 318 6.15 19.49 -13.13
CA GLY A 318 6.81 20.65 -12.53
C GLY A 318 5.86 21.72 -11.96
N LEU A 319 4.57 21.41 -11.87
CA LEU A 319 3.59 22.34 -11.31
C LEU A 319 3.66 22.35 -9.77
N LYS A 320 3.27 23.47 -9.19
CA LYS A 320 3.05 23.58 -7.74
C LYS A 320 1.79 22.79 -7.35
N LEU A 321 1.76 22.27 -6.12
CA LEU A 321 0.54 21.70 -5.55
C LEU A 321 -0.63 22.66 -5.71
N GLY A 322 -1.76 22.14 -6.18
CA GLY A 322 -3.01 22.90 -6.33
C GLY A 322 -3.68 23.27 -5.01
N TYR A 323 -3.17 22.78 -3.88
CA TYR A 323 -3.75 22.88 -2.55
C TYR A 323 -2.73 23.33 -1.53
N ARG A 324 -3.17 24.13 -0.57
CA ARG A 324 -2.44 24.38 0.68
C ARG A 324 -3.06 23.50 1.76
N GLN A 325 -2.35 23.22 2.84
CA GLN A 325 -2.88 22.38 3.92
C GLN A 325 -4.23 22.87 4.46
N LYS A 326 -4.42 24.18 4.58
CA LYS A 326 -5.68 24.77 5.06
C LYS A 326 -6.87 24.60 4.12
N ASP A 327 -6.63 24.28 2.85
CA ASP A 327 -7.67 24.07 1.84
C ASP A 327 -8.19 22.61 1.88
N ILE A 328 -7.48 21.71 2.60
CA ILE A 328 -7.88 20.32 2.75
C ILE A 328 -8.96 20.20 3.83
N VAL A 329 -10.11 19.72 3.44
CA VAL A 329 -11.26 19.50 4.31
C VAL A 329 -11.64 18.02 4.29
N PHE A 330 -11.65 17.38 5.45
CA PHE A 330 -12.06 15.99 5.60
C PHE A 330 -13.57 15.90 5.79
N ARG A 331 -14.25 15.13 4.94
CA ARG A 331 -15.72 15.00 4.96
C ARG A 331 -16.13 13.55 4.88
N GLY A 332 -17.05 13.16 5.75
CA GLY A 332 -17.64 11.83 5.73
C GLY A 332 -16.66 10.70 6.05
N HIS A 333 -16.96 9.53 5.55
CA HIS A 333 -16.21 8.31 5.77
C HIS A 333 -16.26 7.43 4.52
N ALA A 334 -15.14 6.82 4.16
CA ALA A 334 -15.04 5.91 3.03
C ALA A 334 -14.44 4.56 3.45
N ILE A 335 -14.95 3.49 2.86
CA ILE A 335 -14.48 2.11 3.08
C ILE A 335 -14.18 1.50 1.71
N GLU A 336 -13.03 0.87 1.57
CA GLU A 336 -12.63 0.10 0.40
C GLU A 336 -12.58 -1.38 0.73
N CYS A 337 -13.16 -2.21 -0.13
CA CYS A 337 -13.00 -3.67 -0.14
C CYS A 337 -12.21 -4.06 -1.38
N ARG A 338 -11.07 -4.74 -1.22
CA ARG A 338 -10.31 -5.29 -2.35
C ARG A 338 -11.04 -6.50 -2.90
N LEU A 339 -11.30 -6.48 -4.20
CA LEU A 339 -11.97 -7.60 -4.91
C LEU A 339 -10.90 -8.49 -5.52
N ASN A 340 -10.72 -9.67 -4.96
CA ASN A 340 -9.71 -10.62 -5.39
C ASN A 340 -10.36 -11.88 -5.98
N ALA A 341 -9.82 -12.36 -7.09
CA ALA A 341 -10.14 -13.65 -7.69
C ALA A 341 -9.45 -14.77 -6.90
N GLU A 342 -10.03 -15.13 -5.75
CA GLU A 342 -9.48 -16.10 -4.82
C GLU A 342 -10.57 -16.71 -3.91
N ASP A 343 -10.29 -17.86 -3.33
CA ASP A 343 -11.16 -18.46 -2.32
C ASP A 343 -11.27 -17.50 -1.11
N PRO A 344 -12.50 -17.18 -0.63
CA PRO A 344 -12.72 -16.17 0.40
C PRO A 344 -12.12 -16.51 1.76
N PHE A 345 -11.87 -17.78 2.05
CA PHE A 345 -11.41 -18.24 3.36
C PHE A 345 -10.01 -18.86 3.33
N LYS A 346 -9.66 -19.54 2.23
CA LYS A 346 -8.32 -20.14 2.03
C LYS A 346 -7.35 -19.19 1.35
N PHE A 347 -7.86 -18.17 0.64
CA PHE A 347 -7.08 -17.20 -0.15
C PHE A 347 -6.27 -17.85 -1.28
N THR A 348 -6.74 -19.00 -1.76
CA THR A 348 -6.16 -19.66 -2.93
C THR A 348 -6.60 -18.91 -4.19
N PRO A 349 -5.69 -18.52 -5.10
CA PRO A 349 -6.04 -17.85 -6.35
C PRO A 349 -7.02 -18.66 -7.20
N SER A 350 -7.95 -17.97 -7.83
CA SER A 350 -8.95 -18.54 -8.73
C SER A 350 -8.93 -17.82 -10.09
N PRO A 351 -7.86 -17.98 -10.90
CA PRO A 351 -7.81 -17.43 -12.23
C PRO A 351 -8.86 -18.11 -13.14
N GLY A 352 -9.24 -17.45 -14.23
CA GLY A 352 -10.18 -18.02 -15.17
C GLY A 352 -11.09 -16.97 -15.81
N LYS A 353 -12.06 -17.47 -16.59
CA LYS A 353 -12.98 -16.61 -17.34
C LYS A 353 -14.13 -16.17 -16.44
N ILE A 354 -14.33 -14.87 -16.34
CA ILE A 354 -15.50 -14.27 -15.70
C ILE A 354 -16.69 -14.46 -16.64
N GLY A 355 -17.75 -15.12 -16.16
CA GLY A 355 -19.01 -15.27 -16.88
C GLY A 355 -19.79 -13.95 -16.85
N SER A 356 -20.28 -13.57 -15.69
CA SER A 356 -20.98 -12.31 -15.46
C SER A 356 -20.17 -11.42 -14.51
N PHE A 357 -20.15 -10.13 -14.81
CA PHE A 357 -19.55 -9.10 -13.96
C PHE A 357 -20.52 -7.92 -13.86
N HIS A 358 -21.25 -7.85 -12.75
CA HIS A 358 -22.16 -6.74 -12.48
C HIS A 358 -21.62 -5.89 -11.34
N MET A 359 -21.34 -4.62 -11.65
CA MET A 359 -20.89 -3.63 -10.68
C MET A 359 -22.09 -3.00 -9.99
N PRO A 360 -22.10 -2.91 -8.65
CA PRO A 360 -23.15 -2.21 -7.93
C PRO A 360 -23.08 -0.70 -8.21
N GLY A 361 -24.19 -0.02 -7.97
CA GLY A 361 -24.32 1.43 -8.14
C GLY A 361 -24.94 2.10 -6.93
N GLY A 362 -25.40 3.34 -7.14
CA GLY A 362 -26.09 4.13 -6.14
C GLY A 362 -25.20 5.23 -5.51
N PRO A 363 -25.81 6.07 -4.65
CA PRO A 363 -25.12 7.21 -4.04
C PRO A 363 -23.91 6.76 -3.20
N GLY A 364 -22.73 7.34 -3.48
CA GLY A 364 -21.51 7.08 -2.72
C GLY A 364 -20.87 5.71 -3.00
N ILE A 365 -21.19 5.08 -4.13
CA ILE A 365 -20.53 3.84 -4.56
C ILE A 365 -19.58 4.15 -5.71
N ARG A 366 -18.33 3.68 -5.58
CA ARG A 366 -17.29 3.73 -6.60
C ARG A 366 -16.71 2.34 -6.80
N VAL A 367 -16.49 1.96 -8.05
CA VAL A 367 -15.80 0.72 -8.41
C VAL A 367 -14.62 1.05 -9.31
N ASP A 368 -13.43 0.72 -8.86
CA ASP A 368 -12.20 0.79 -9.66
C ASP A 368 -11.83 -0.63 -10.10
N SER A 369 -12.13 -0.97 -11.35
CA SER A 369 -11.88 -2.30 -11.90
C SER A 369 -11.65 -2.24 -13.40
N HIS A 370 -10.75 -3.11 -13.87
CA HIS A 370 -10.52 -3.36 -15.29
C HIS A 370 -11.30 -4.58 -15.80
N ALA A 371 -11.92 -5.35 -14.89
CA ALA A 371 -12.65 -6.56 -15.22
C ALA A 371 -14.00 -6.25 -15.91
N TYR A 372 -14.48 -7.21 -16.67
CA TYR A 372 -15.76 -7.18 -17.37
C TYR A 372 -16.25 -8.61 -17.66
N SER A 373 -17.51 -8.77 -18.04
CA SER A 373 -18.06 -10.07 -18.44
C SER A 373 -17.31 -10.62 -19.65
N GLY A 374 -16.78 -11.83 -19.52
CA GLY A 374 -15.94 -12.48 -20.55
C GLY A 374 -14.45 -12.26 -20.39
N TYR A 375 -14.00 -11.38 -19.48
CA TYR A 375 -12.58 -11.19 -19.17
C TYR A 375 -11.96 -12.44 -18.58
N VAL A 376 -10.74 -12.76 -18.98
CA VAL A 376 -9.98 -13.88 -18.43
C VAL A 376 -8.96 -13.33 -17.44
N VAL A 377 -9.12 -13.67 -16.16
CA VAL A 377 -8.17 -13.33 -15.10
C VAL A 377 -6.93 -14.20 -15.28
N PRO A 378 -5.75 -13.61 -15.58
CA PRO A 378 -4.54 -14.39 -15.79
C PRO A 378 -3.98 -14.94 -14.47
N SER A 379 -3.36 -16.11 -14.52
CA SER A 379 -2.70 -16.75 -13.37
C SER A 379 -1.30 -16.19 -13.07
N ASN A 380 -0.78 -15.32 -13.93
CA ASN A 380 0.61 -14.82 -13.87
C ASN A 380 0.81 -13.66 -12.91
N TYR A 381 -0.28 -13.02 -12.44
CA TYR A 381 -0.23 -11.77 -11.70
C TYR A 381 -1.05 -11.88 -10.42
N ASP A 382 -1.04 -10.80 -9.63
CA ASP A 382 -1.87 -10.69 -8.44
C ASP A 382 -3.35 -10.96 -8.74
N SER A 383 -4.06 -11.53 -7.77
CA SER A 383 -5.47 -11.93 -7.90
C SER A 383 -6.46 -10.77 -7.88
N MET A 384 -6.02 -9.55 -7.59
CA MET A 384 -6.90 -8.40 -7.47
C MET A 384 -7.50 -8.00 -8.83
N ILE A 385 -8.82 -8.03 -8.92
CA ILE A 385 -9.58 -7.67 -10.12
C ILE A 385 -10.27 -6.32 -10.01
N GLY A 386 -10.27 -5.72 -8.84
CA GLY A 386 -10.87 -4.41 -8.62
C GLY A 386 -10.95 -4.04 -7.15
N LYS A 387 -11.56 -2.89 -6.93
CA LYS A 387 -11.85 -2.32 -5.60
C LYS A 387 -13.26 -1.80 -5.58
N LEU A 388 -13.99 -2.11 -4.52
CA LEU A 388 -15.31 -1.55 -4.24
C LEU A 388 -15.18 -0.55 -3.11
N ILE A 389 -15.56 0.69 -3.35
CA ILE A 389 -15.47 1.78 -2.38
C ILE A 389 -16.87 2.30 -2.08
N SER A 390 -17.19 2.42 -0.80
CA SER A 390 -18.39 3.12 -0.33
C SER A 390 -18.03 4.41 0.38
N TYR A 391 -18.85 5.43 0.23
CA TYR A 391 -18.74 6.69 0.93
C TYR A 391 -20.05 7.05 1.61
N GLY A 392 -19.99 7.57 2.83
CA GLY A 392 -21.14 8.08 3.57
C GLY A 392 -20.77 9.33 4.38
N ASN A 393 -21.77 10.09 4.81
CA ASN A 393 -21.54 11.23 5.70
C ASN A 393 -21.07 10.79 7.09
N THR A 394 -21.37 9.55 7.47
CA THR A 394 -20.90 8.88 8.68
C THR A 394 -20.36 7.49 8.36
N ARG A 395 -19.60 6.91 9.28
CA ARG A 395 -19.06 5.56 9.14
C ARG A 395 -20.17 4.51 9.01
N GLU A 396 -21.21 4.63 9.81
CA GLU A 396 -22.38 3.74 9.77
C GLU A 396 -23.06 3.78 8.40
N GLN A 397 -23.17 4.97 7.80
CA GLN A 397 -23.73 5.11 6.46
C GLN A 397 -22.82 4.47 5.40
N ALA A 398 -21.50 4.63 5.50
CA ALA A 398 -20.55 3.99 4.61
C ALA A 398 -20.63 2.46 4.71
N ILE A 399 -20.71 1.91 5.93
CA ILE A 399 -20.89 0.47 6.16
C ILE A 399 -22.19 -0.03 5.51
N ARG A 400 -23.32 0.64 5.74
CA ARG A 400 -24.61 0.24 5.14
C ARG A 400 -24.58 0.28 3.61
N ARG A 401 -23.96 1.30 3.03
CA ARG A 401 -23.78 1.39 1.57
C ARG A 401 -22.89 0.28 1.04
N MET A 402 -21.84 -0.09 1.77
CA MET A 402 -20.99 -1.23 1.41
C MET A 402 -21.78 -2.55 1.47
N GLN A 403 -22.59 -2.77 2.50
CA GLN A 403 -23.46 -3.94 2.62
C GLN A 403 -24.41 -4.06 1.42
N ILE A 404 -25.07 -2.96 1.04
CA ILE A 404 -25.96 -2.91 -0.12
C ILE A 404 -25.19 -3.23 -1.40
N ALA A 405 -24.07 -2.55 -1.63
CA ALA A 405 -23.26 -2.75 -2.82
C ALA A 405 -22.73 -4.19 -2.95
N LEU A 406 -22.27 -4.79 -1.85
CA LEU A 406 -21.84 -6.19 -1.83
C LEU A 406 -22.99 -7.18 -2.09
N SER A 407 -24.22 -6.83 -1.70
CA SER A 407 -25.40 -7.67 -1.99
C SER A 407 -25.80 -7.66 -3.47
N GLU A 408 -25.61 -6.52 -4.13
CA GLU A 408 -25.91 -6.33 -5.56
C GLU A 408 -24.81 -6.86 -6.48
N MET A 409 -23.56 -6.97 -5.99
CA MET A 409 -22.42 -7.39 -6.80
C MET A 409 -22.55 -8.84 -7.25
N VAL A 410 -22.40 -9.06 -8.56
CA VAL A 410 -22.39 -10.41 -9.17
C VAL A 410 -21.08 -10.59 -9.93
N ILE A 411 -20.33 -11.63 -9.56
CA ILE A 411 -19.13 -12.08 -10.27
C ILE A 411 -19.21 -13.60 -10.37
N ASP A 412 -19.49 -14.12 -11.58
CA ASP A 412 -19.63 -15.54 -11.85
C ASP A 412 -18.47 -16.07 -12.69
N GLY A 413 -18.27 -17.38 -12.67
CA GLY A 413 -17.26 -18.09 -13.45
C GLY A 413 -15.91 -18.24 -12.76
N ILE A 414 -15.65 -17.47 -11.73
CA ILE A 414 -14.47 -17.55 -10.86
C ILE A 414 -14.90 -17.47 -9.39
N THR A 415 -14.03 -17.89 -8.49
CA THR A 415 -14.23 -17.68 -7.06
C THR A 415 -13.64 -16.33 -6.65
N THR A 416 -14.35 -15.58 -5.80
CA THR A 416 -13.90 -14.27 -5.29
C THR A 416 -14.02 -14.19 -3.78
N ASN A 417 -13.35 -13.20 -3.19
CA ASN A 417 -13.42 -12.90 -1.75
C ASN A 417 -14.66 -12.06 -1.35
N VAL A 418 -15.60 -11.81 -2.26
CA VAL A 418 -16.85 -11.08 -1.95
C VAL A 418 -17.63 -11.69 -0.76
N PRO A 419 -17.76 -13.03 -0.62
CA PRO A 419 -18.40 -13.61 0.56
C PRO A 419 -17.74 -13.23 1.89
N LEU A 420 -16.41 -13.16 1.94
CA LEU A 420 -15.67 -12.71 3.12
C LEU A 420 -16.02 -11.25 3.45
N HIS A 421 -16.06 -10.37 2.46
CA HIS A 421 -16.43 -8.97 2.67
C HIS A 421 -17.87 -8.82 3.21
N ARG A 422 -18.81 -9.63 2.72
CA ARG A 422 -20.19 -9.66 3.25
C ARG A 422 -20.23 -10.03 4.73
N GLU A 423 -19.44 -11.03 5.14
CA GLU A 423 -19.33 -11.40 6.55
C GLU A 423 -18.68 -10.31 7.39
N LEU A 424 -17.59 -9.69 6.90
CA LEU A 424 -16.86 -8.66 7.64
C LEU A 424 -17.68 -7.37 7.82
N MET A 425 -18.50 -6.99 6.85
CA MET A 425 -19.41 -5.84 6.97
C MET A 425 -20.53 -6.05 8.00
N LEU A 426 -20.78 -7.27 8.42
CA LEU A 426 -21.74 -7.63 9.48
C LEU A 426 -21.06 -7.96 10.82
N ASP A 427 -19.74 -7.98 10.84
CA ASP A 427 -18.94 -8.33 12.02
C ASP A 427 -19.03 -7.23 13.09
N PRO A 428 -19.47 -7.55 14.33
CA PRO A 428 -19.61 -6.56 15.39
C PRO A 428 -18.31 -5.82 15.71
N ASN A 429 -17.16 -6.51 15.69
CA ASN A 429 -15.88 -5.90 16.01
C ASN A 429 -15.43 -4.94 14.88
N PHE A 430 -15.70 -5.27 13.62
CA PHE A 430 -15.46 -4.34 12.52
C PHE A 430 -16.41 -3.13 12.61
N ILE A 431 -17.69 -3.35 12.92
CA ILE A 431 -18.69 -2.28 13.07
C ILE A 431 -18.30 -1.34 14.22
N GLU A 432 -17.84 -1.86 15.35
CA GLU A 432 -17.31 -1.05 16.47
C GLU A 432 -16.06 -0.26 16.03
N GLY A 433 -15.18 -0.89 15.29
CA GLY A 433 -13.93 -0.29 14.78
C GLY A 433 -12.75 -0.48 15.72
N GLY A 434 -11.56 -0.15 15.23
CA GLY A 434 -10.33 -0.21 16.02
C GLY A 434 -9.74 -1.61 16.19
N THR A 435 -10.09 -2.57 15.33
CA THR A 435 -9.50 -3.92 15.33
C THR A 435 -7.99 -3.87 15.07
N SER A 436 -7.23 -4.79 15.68
CA SER A 436 -5.79 -4.92 15.47
C SER A 436 -5.47 -5.64 14.14
N ILE A 437 -4.20 -5.57 13.73
CA ILE A 437 -3.70 -6.27 12.53
C ILE A 437 -3.83 -7.80 12.62
N HIS A 438 -4.01 -8.35 13.81
CA HIS A 438 -4.14 -9.80 14.06
C HIS A 438 -5.59 -10.29 14.02
N TYR A 439 -6.55 -9.36 14.01
CA TYR A 439 -7.96 -9.69 14.16
C TYR A 439 -8.47 -10.68 13.11
N LEU A 440 -8.24 -10.41 11.84
CA LEU A 440 -8.75 -11.24 10.76
C LEU A 440 -8.18 -12.67 10.78
N GLU A 441 -6.90 -12.81 11.07
CA GLU A 441 -6.26 -14.13 11.17
C GLU A 441 -6.88 -14.97 12.28
N HIS A 442 -7.01 -14.41 13.49
CA HIS A 442 -7.65 -15.09 14.63
C HIS A 442 -9.09 -15.48 14.30
N ARG A 443 -9.86 -14.58 13.72
CA ARG A 443 -11.24 -14.86 13.30
C ARG A 443 -11.34 -16.02 12.31
N LEU A 444 -10.46 -16.07 11.32
CA LEU A 444 -10.43 -17.15 10.33
C LEU A 444 -10.00 -18.49 10.95
N GLU A 445 -9.07 -18.48 11.89
CA GLU A 445 -8.64 -19.68 12.63
C GLU A 445 -9.78 -20.23 13.49
N GLU A 446 -10.51 -19.39 14.22
CA GLU A 446 -11.68 -19.75 15.02
C GLU A 446 -12.80 -20.35 14.15
N GLN A 447 -13.07 -19.76 12.99
CA GLN A 447 -14.04 -20.27 12.02
C GLN A 447 -13.61 -21.64 11.46
N ALA A 448 -12.34 -21.82 11.13
CA ALA A 448 -11.83 -23.11 10.67
C ALA A 448 -11.95 -24.20 11.74
N ALA A 449 -11.62 -23.86 12.99
CA ALA A 449 -11.75 -24.79 14.12
C ALA A 449 -13.21 -25.18 14.41
N SER A 450 -14.16 -24.25 14.22
CA SER A 450 -15.60 -24.54 14.41
C SER A 450 -16.19 -25.41 13.28
N ARG A 451 -15.73 -25.23 12.04
CA ARG A 451 -16.15 -26.04 10.87
C ARG A 451 -15.54 -27.45 10.85
N GLY A 452 -14.42 -27.65 11.55
CA GLY A 452 -13.74 -28.96 11.65
C GLY A 452 -14.22 -29.85 12.82
N LYS A 453 -15.18 -29.40 13.62
CA LYS A 453 -15.83 -30.27 14.63
C LYS A 453 -17.01 -30.99 13.97
N PRO A 454 -17.04 -32.35 14.02
CA PRO A 454 -18.13 -33.16 13.45
C PRO A 454 -19.48 -32.93 14.13
#